data_9361b6c21df5fde9b1fbb2c794fb5cc4
#
_entry.id   9361b6c21df5fde9b1fbb2c794fb5cc4
#
_cell.length_a   1.000
_cell.length_b   1.000
_cell.length_c   1.000
_cell.angle_alpha   90.00
_cell.angle_beta   90.00
_cell.angle_gamma   90.00
#
_symmetry.space_group_name_H-M   'P 1'
#
loop_
_entity.id
_entity.type
_entity.pdbx_description
1 polymer ?
#
loop_
_entity_poly.entity_id
_entity_poly.type
_entity_poly.pdbx_seq_one_letter_code
_entity_poly.pdbx_strand_id
1 'polypeptide(L)'
;SNRSLVAHIVAASPKGPRGSEADSGRLVDNIDNVMLLCHEHHRLIDHEGLNDHPAERLRAMKKKHEDRIRMLTEIDVEKKCLPVMYAANIGMVTPRITRSELSNAVVPDNYPDERTIEISYKNSSTYDNESLFWQMEVKQLKDKVYQDVLPRFKDGKYDCISLFALAPQPLLVKLGTLLNDVYKVKVYQK
;
A
#
# COMPACT_ATOMS: atom_id res chain seq x y z
N SER A 1 7.91 23.78 -15.20
CA SER A 1 9.11 22.93 -15.14
C SER A 1 9.29 22.47 -13.70
N ASN A 2 9.18 21.14 -13.49
CA ASN A 2 9.44 20.51 -12.17
C ASN A 2 10.94 20.59 -11.87
N ARG A 3 11.39 21.70 -11.28
CA ARG A 3 12.74 21.81 -10.73
C ARG A 3 12.68 21.43 -9.26
N SER A 4 13.36 20.34 -8.89
CA SER A 4 13.60 20.01 -7.48
C SER A 4 14.62 20.97 -6.89
N LEU A 5 14.35 21.44 -5.68
CA LEU A 5 15.23 22.31 -4.91
C LEU A 5 15.76 21.55 -3.69
N VAL A 6 17.01 21.77 -3.36
CA VAL A 6 17.60 21.30 -2.10
C VAL A 6 17.20 22.27 -1.01
N ALA A 7 16.41 21.79 -0.04
CA ALA A 7 15.97 22.54 1.12
C ALA A 7 16.70 22.04 2.38
N HIS A 8 17.20 22.96 3.21
CA HIS A 8 17.76 22.61 4.50
C HIS A 8 16.67 22.56 5.57
N ILE A 9 16.67 21.52 6.39
CA ILE A 9 15.76 21.41 7.55
C ILE A 9 16.11 22.50 8.58
N VAL A 10 17.37 22.59 8.94
CA VAL A 10 17.94 23.73 9.69
C VAL A 10 18.77 24.53 8.72
N ALA A 11 18.44 25.79 8.53
CA ALA A 11 19.10 26.65 7.54
C ALA A 11 20.63 26.75 7.76
N ALA A 12 21.38 26.90 6.65
CA ALA A 12 22.83 27.10 6.70
C ALA A 12 23.23 28.39 7.45
N SER A 13 22.35 29.39 7.47
CA SER A 13 22.54 30.62 8.24
C SER A 13 21.78 30.55 9.55
N PRO A 14 22.39 31.00 10.69
CA PRO A 14 21.68 31.08 11.97
C PRO A 14 20.41 31.95 11.93
N LYS A 15 20.38 32.94 11.03
CA LYS A 15 19.21 33.82 10.82
C LYS A 15 18.18 33.30 9.85
N GLY A 16 18.43 32.16 9.22
CA GLY A 16 17.51 31.52 8.30
C GLY A 16 16.42 30.67 8.98
N PRO A 17 15.50 30.07 8.22
CA PRO A 17 14.44 29.23 8.75
C PRO A 17 14.98 28.12 9.67
N ARG A 18 14.49 28.04 10.91
CA ARG A 18 14.92 27.03 11.91
C ARG A 18 16.43 27.05 12.22
N GLY A 19 17.15 28.13 11.83
CA GLY A 19 18.59 28.27 12.06
C GLY A 19 18.92 28.58 13.52
N SER A 20 20.12 28.19 13.93
CA SER A 20 20.70 28.54 15.25
C SER A 20 22.22 28.67 15.14
N GLU A 21 22.84 29.43 16.05
CA GLU A 21 24.30 29.55 16.12
C GLU A 21 24.99 28.19 16.36
N ALA A 22 24.34 27.31 17.11
CA ALA A 22 24.90 26.01 17.46
C ALA A 22 24.85 24.99 16.30
N ASP A 23 23.78 25.02 15.47
CA ASP A 23 23.47 23.95 14.54
C ASP A 23 23.72 24.32 13.08
N SER A 24 23.52 25.57 12.67
CA SER A 24 23.55 25.96 11.26
C SER A 24 24.86 25.60 10.58
N GLY A 25 26.00 25.98 11.15
CA GLY A 25 27.31 25.67 10.60
C GLY A 25 27.65 24.17 10.64
N ARG A 26 27.22 23.47 11.68
CA ARG A 26 27.50 22.04 11.88
C ARG A 26 26.69 21.13 10.91
N LEU A 27 25.48 21.57 10.54
CA LEU A 27 24.54 20.77 9.79
C LEU A 27 24.48 21.12 8.30
N VAL A 28 25.20 22.14 7.83
CA VAL A 28 25.08 22.63 6.45
C VAL A 28 25.38 21.54 5.40
N ASP A 29 26.39 20.71 5.63
CA ASP A 29 26.79 19.64 4.72
C ASP A 29 26.25 18.26 5.14
N ASN A 30 25.37 18.19 6.14
CA ASN A 30 24.85 16.93 6.61
C ASN A 30 23.66 16.50 5.73
N ILE A 31 23.76 15.32 5.11
CA ILE A 31 22.68 14.75 4.27
C ILE A 31 21.36 14.56 5.03
N ASP A 32 21.42 14.32 6.34
CA ASP A 32 20.20 14.20 7.17
C ASP A 32 19.50 15.55 7.38
N ASN A 33 20.18 16.65 7.08
CA ASN A 33 19.65 18.00 7.20
C ASN A 33 19.08 18.55 5.88
N VAL A 34 19.11 17.79 4.78
CA VAL A 34 18.63 18.24 3.48
C VAL A 34 17.47 17.40 2.96
N MET A 35 16.56 18.05 2.22
CA MET A 35 15.41 17.45 1.57
C MET A 35 15.32 17.93 0.12
N LEU A 36 14.81 17.07 -0.78
CA LEU A 36 14.46 17.48 -2.14
C LEU A 36 12.96 17.86 -2.17
N LEU A 37 12.66 19.10 -2.52
CA LEU A 37 11.31 19.63 -2.57
C LEU A 37 11.04 20.33 -3.92
N CYS A 38 9.77 20.40 -4.32
CA CYS A 38 9.38 21.34 -5.37
C CYS A 38 9.33 22.77 -4.81
N HIS A 39 9.33 23.75 -5.70
CA HIS A 39 9.34 25.18 -5.33
C HIS A 39 8.21 25.56 -4.35
N GLU A 40 7.01 25.04 -4.57
CA GLU A 40 5.84 25.34 -3.72
C GLU A 40 6.02 24.81 -2.30
N HIS A 41 6.45 23.56 -2.15
CA HIS A 41 6.70 22.98 -0.83
C HIS A 41 7.90 23.62 -0.12
N HIS A 42 8.95 24.00 -0.87
CA HIS A 42 10.07 24.74 -0.29
C HIS A 42 9.60 26.08 0.29
N ARG A 43 8.80 26.85 -0.48
CA ARG A 43 8.24 28.12 -0.02
C ARG A 43 7.30 27.92 1.19
N LEU A 44 6.47 26.87 1.16
CA LEU A 44 5.57 26.57 2.26
C LEU A 44 6.31 26.35 3.57
N ILE A 45 7.36 25.52 3.59
CA ILE A 45 8.06 25.18 4.84
C ILE A 45 8.96 26.30 5.36
N ASP A 46 9.46 27.19 4.49
CA ASP A 46 10.43 28.21 4.88
C ASP A 46 9.82 29.60 5.09
N HIS A 47 8.62 29.86 4.57
CA HIS A 47 7.97 31.17 4.65
C HIS A 47 6.55 31.11 5.18
N GLU A 48 5.65 30.40 4.49
CA GLU A 48 4.21 30.46 4.78
C GLU A 48 3.82 29.62 6.01
N GLY A 49 4.44 28.47 6.21
CA GLY A 49 4.13 27.53 7.28
C GLY A 49 5.30 27.23 8.21
N LEU A 50 6.17 28.18 8.45
CA LEU A 50 7.38 27.98 9.26
C LEU A 50 7.07 27.43 10.66
N ASN A 51 6.04 27.97 11.31
CA ASN A 51 5.62 27.54 12.64
C ASN A 51 5.01 26.13 12.64
N ASP A 52 4.37 25.76 11.53
CA ASP A 52 3.74 24.43 11.36
C ASP A 52 4.76 23.35 10.99
N HIS A 53 5.98 23.77 10.58
CA HIS A 53 7.04 22.87 10.12
C HIS A 53 8.33 23.03 10.93
N PRO A 54 8.32 22.75 12.25
CA PRO A 54 9.54 22.73 13.04
C PRO A 54 10.51 21.66 12.55
N ALA A 55 11.81 21.80 12.85
CA ALA A 55 12.85 20.91 12.37
C ALA A 55 12.58 19.42 12.69
N GLU A 56 12.05 19.13 13.86
CA GLU A 56 11.68 17.78 14.29
C GLU A 56 10.62 17.15 13.37
N ARG A 57 9.57 17.92 13.04
CA ARG A 57 8.52 17.47 12.12
C ARG A 57 9.08 17.19 10.73
N LEU A 58 9.93 18.06 10.20
CA LEU A 58 10.56 17.88 8.90
C LEU A 58 11.47 16.65 8.87
N ARG A 59 12.26 16.40 9.93
CA ARG A 59 13.07 15.18 10.08
C ARG A 59 12.19 13.93 10.09
N ALA A 60 11.07 13.96 10.81
CA ALA A 60 10.12 12.84 10.83
C ALA A 60 9.50 12.58 9.45
N MET A 61 9.13 13.65 8.72
CA MET A 61 8.60 13.54 7.35
C MET A 61 9.64 12.97 6.39
N LYS A 62 10.89 13.49 6.43
CA LYS A 62 12.01 12.98 5.63
C LYS A 62 12.23 11.49 5.90
N LYS A 63 12.41 11.13 7.18
CA LYS A 63 12.63 9.73 7.58
C LYS A 63 11.51 8.81 7.08
N LYS A 64 10.26 9.19 7.29
CA LYS A 64 9.10 8.41 6.81
C LYS A 64 9.11 8.21 5.30
N HIS A 65 9.49 9.25 4.54
CA HIS A 65 9.59 9.17 3.09
C HIS A 65 10.74 8.26 2.65
N GLU A 66 11.92 8.44 3.22
CA GLU A 66 13.12 7.65 2.91
C GLU A 66 12.96 6.18 3.27
N ASP A 67 12.39 5.88 4.45
CA ASP A 67 12.09 4.52 4.87
C ASP A 67 11.12 3.84 3.88
N ARG A 68 10.10 4.59 3.41
CA ARG A 68 9.17 4.09 2.39
C ARG A 68 9.89 3.82 1.06
N ILE A 69 10.72 4.74 0.58
CA ILE A 69 11.46 4.56 -0.68
C ILE A 69 12.44 3.38 -0.55
N ARG A 70 13.18 3.28 0.56
CA ARG A 70 14.08 2.16 0.83
C ARG A 70 13.33 0.84 0.78
N MET A 71 12.22 0.72 1.51
CA MET A 71 11.37 -0.46 1.51
C MET A 71 10.93 -0.86 0.10
N LEU A 72 10.49 0.12 -0.72
CA LEU A 72 10.03 -0.13 -2.09
C LEU A 72 11.16 -0.51 -3.05
N THR A 73 12.38 0.03 -2.84
CA THR A 73 13.53 -0.22 -3.73
C THR A 73 14.34 -1.46 -3.34
N GLU A 74 14.22 -1.92 -2.11
CA GLU A 74 14.83 -3.19 -1.65
C GLU A 74 14.01 -4.43 -2.04
N ILE A 75 12.73 -4.24 -2.44
CA ILE A 75 11.92 -5.34 -2.95
C ILE A 75 12.38 -5.64 -4.39
N ASP A 76 12.84 -6.87 -4.60
CA ASP A 76 13.19 -7.36 -5.93
C ASP A 76 11.97 -7.26 -6.87
N VAL A 77 12.17 -6.66 -8.04
CA VAL A 77 11.11 -6.50 -9.06
C VAL A 77 10.55 -7.86 -9.50
N GLU A 78 11.39 -8.92 -9.43
CA GLU A 78 10.97 -10.29 -9.72
C GLU A 78 10.02 -10.86 -8.63
N LYS A 79 9.98 -10.29 -7.44
CA LYS A 79 9.03 -10.64 -6.38
C LYS A 79 7.66 -10.00 -6.55
N LYS A 80 7.24 -9.76 -7.77
CA LYS A 80 5.92 -9.21 -8.07
C LYS A 80 4.82 -10.20 -7.67
N CYS A 81 3.83 -9.73 -6.93
CA CYS A 81 2.67 -10.54 -6.56
C CYS A 81 1.39 -10.08 -7.25
N LEU A 82 0.45 -11.01 -7.41
CA LEU A 82 -0.90 -10.74 -7.88
C LEU A 82 -1.82 -10.54 -6.68
N PRO A 83 -2.25 -9.28 -6.39
CA PRO A 83 -3.17 -9.04 -5.29
C PRO A 83 -4.57 -9.49 -5.64
N VAL A 84 -5.18 -10.30 -4.78
CA VAL A 84 -6.55 -10.81 -4.92
C VAL A 84 -7.33 -10.46 -3.66
N MET A 85 -8.43 -9.75 -3.80
CA MET A 85 -9.37 -9.43 -2.73
C MET A 85 -10.65 -10.22 -2.91
N TYR A 86 -11.09 -10.89 -1.85
CA TYR A 86 -12.40 -11.53 -1.78
C TYR A 86 -13.15 -11.04 -0.54
N ALA A 87 -14.33 -10.48 -0.74
CA ALA A 87 -15.21 -10.06 0.36
C ALA A 87 -16.65 -10.50 0.06
N ALA A 88 -17.26 -11.22 1.00
CA ALA A 88 -18.65 -11.59 0.96
C ALA A 88 -19.32 -11.27 2.30
N ASN A 89 -20.64 -11.01 2.30
CA ASN A 89 -21.36 -10.68 3.50
C ASN A 89 -21.22 -11.77 4.58
N ILE A 90 -21.00 -11.36 5.83
CA ILE A 90 -20.95 -12.23 7.01
C ILE A 90 -22.08 -11.78 7.92
N GLY A 91 -23.15 -12.55 7.98
CA GLY A 91 -24.40 -12.11 8.58
C GLY A 91 -24.87 -10.83 7.87
N MET A 92 -25.13 -9.77 8.64
CA MET A 92 -25.54 -8.47 8.10
C MET A 92 -24.38 -7.49 7.88
N VAL A 93 -23.14 -7.95 8.03
CA VAL A 93 -21.95 -7.11 7.87
C VAL A 93 -21.33 -7.31 6.49
N THR A 94 -21.13 -6.22 5.76
CA THR A 94 -20.36 -6.21 4.51
C THR A 94 -18.91 -5.85 4.83
N PRO A 95 -17.96 -6.80 4.77
CA PRO A 95 -16.58 -6.51 5.06
C PRO A 95 -15.98 -5.62 3.96
N ARG A 96 -15.06 -4.74 4.37
CA ARG A 96 -14.35 -3.84 3.45
C ARG A 96 -12.85 -4.03 3.59
N ILE A 97 -12.20 -4.16 2.47
CA ILE A 97 -10.74 -4.19 2.34
C ILE A 97 -10.37 -3.05 1.40
N THR A 98 -9.49 -2.17 1.83
CA THR A 98 -9.02 -1.06 0.99
C THR A 98 -7.73 -1.44 0.27
N ARG A 99 -7.51 -0.85 -0.90
CA ARG A 99 -6.27 -1.06 -1.67
C ARG A 99 -5.03 -0.57 -0.92
N SER A 100 -5.16 0.47 -0.10
CA SER A 100 -4.04 0.96 0.72
C SER A 100 -3.65 -0.03 1.82
N GLU A 101 -4.61 -0.63 2.50
CA GLU A 101 -4.36 -1.69 3.49
C GLU A 101 -3.66 -2.88 2.84
N LEU A 102 -4.15 -3.29 1.67
CA LEU A 102 -3.57 -4.37 0.87
C LEU A 102 -2.11 -4.07 0.50
N SER A 103 -1.85 -2.91 -0.10
CA SER A 103 -0.50 -2.53 -0.51
C SER A 103 0.46 -2.47 0.68
N ASN A 104 0.03 -1.88 1.79
CA ASN A 104 0.85 -1.78 3.00
C ASN A 104 1.18 -3.15 3.62
N ALA A 105 0.27 -4.12 3.51
CA ALA A 105 0.49 -5.47 4.03
C ALA A 105 1.43 -6.29 3.14
N VAL A 106 1.43 -6.07 1.84
CA VAL A 106 2.22 -6.83 0.86
C VAL A 106 3.66 -6.31 0.75
N VAL A 107 3.84 -4.99 0.82
CA VAL A 107 5.10 -4.28 0.55
C VAL A 107 6.32 -4.79 1.32
N PRO A 108 6.25 -5.29 2.57
CA PRO A 108 7.44 -5.84 3.22
C PRO A 108 8.04 -7.05 2.50
N ASP A 109 7.22 -7.85 1.83
CA ASP A 109 7.62 -9.13 1.27
C ASP A 109 7.67 -9.16 -0.26
N ASN A 110 6.70 -8.51 -0.90
CA ASN A 110 6.49 -8.56 -2.34
C ASN A 110 6.11 -7.19 -2.90
N TYR A 111 6.35 -7.01 -4.19
CA TYR A 111 5.87 -5.83 -4.93
C TYR A 111 4.44 -6.08 -5.45
N PRO A 112 3.42 -5.34 -4.96
CA PRO A 112 2.04 -5.54 -5.41
C PRO A 112 1.85 -4.99 -6.83
N ASP A 113 1.16 -5.75 -7.69
CA ASP A 113 0.70 -5.22 -8.98
C ASP A 113 -0.32 -4.10 -8.76
N GLU A 114 -0.33 -3.11 -9.63
CA GLU A 114 -1.30 -2.01 -9.61
C GLU A 114 -2.75 -2.51 -9.80
N ARG A 115 -2.91 -3.65 -10.48
CA ARG A 115 -4.21 -4.25 -10.82
C ARG A 115 -4.59 -5.33 -9.82
N THR A 116 -5.24 -4.92 -8.75
CA THR A 116 -5.88 -5.85 -7.80
C THR A 116 -7.09 -6.53 -8.46
N ILE A 117 -7.18 -7.86 -8.34
CA ILE A 117 -8.40 -8.60 -8.71
C ILE A 117 -9.35 -8.57 -7.52
N GLU A 118 -10.55 -8.07 -7.75
CA GLU A 118 -11.61 -8.03 -6.76
C GLU A 118 -12.68 -9.09 -7.08
N ILE A 119 -12.88 -10.02 -6.14
CA ILE A 119 -13.91 -11.05 -6.19
C ILE A 119 -14.98 -10.65 -5.16
N SER A 120 -15.95 -9.85 -5.56
CA SER A 120 -17.01 -9.39 -4.67
C SER A 120 -18.22 -8.97 -5.49
N TYR A 121 -19.42 -9.26 -5.00
CA TYR A 121 -20.61 -8.60 -5.52
C TYR A 121 -20.72 -7.22 -4.88
N LYS A 122 -20.46 -6.17 -5.67
CA LYS A 122 -20.75 -4.81 -5.23
C LYS A 122 -22.25 -4.67 -5.02
N ASN A 123 -22.64 -4.30 -3.80
CA ASN A 123 -24.05 -4.11 -3.41
C ASN A 123 -24.90 -5.39 -3.42
N SER A 124 -24.34 -6.54 -3.03
CA SER A 124 -25.15 -7.72 -2.79
C SER A 124 -26.17 -7.43 -1.68
N SER A 125 -27.46 -7.59 -2.00
CA SER A 125 -28.55 -7.50 -1.04
C SER A 125 -28.89 -8.85 -0.41
N THR A 126 -28.17 -9.91 -0.74
CA THR A 126 -28.35 -11.25 -0.19
C THR A 126 -27.42 -11.50 0.99
N TYR A 127 -27.88 -12.30 1.94
CA TYR A 127 -27.18 -12.62 3.18
C TYR A 127 -26.96 -14.12 3.33
N ASP A 128 -26.03 -14.52 4.19
CA ASP A 128 -25.61 -15.91 4.38
C ASP A 128 -26.66 -16.85 5.00
N ASN A 129 -27.80 -16.31 5.43
CA ASN A 129 -28.98 -17.07 5.82
C ASN A 129 -29.88 -17.48 4.63
N GLU A 130 -29.55 -17.01 3.41
CA GLU A 130 -30.33 -17.27 2.20
C GLU A 130 -29.61 -18.30 1.30
N SER A 131 -30.36 -19.30 0.80
CA SER A 131 -29.81 -20.29 -0.14
C SER A 131 -29.27 -19.65 -1.42
N LEU A 132 -29.92 -18.58 -1.88
CA LEU A 132 -29.51 -17.84 -3.08
C LEU A 132 -28.12 -17.20 -2.92
N PHE A 133 -27.80 -16.67 -1.72
CA PHE A 133 -26.47 -16.12 -1.42
C PHE A 133 -25.36 -17.14 -1.71
N TRP A 134 -25.48 -18.35 -1.19
CA TRP A 134 -24.48 -19.40 -1.38
C TRP A 134 -24.30 -19.81 -2.84
N GLN A 135 -25.39 -19.91 -3.58
CA GLN A 135 -25.34 -20.27 -5.00
C GLN A 135 -24.64 -19.18 -5.82
N MET A 136 -24.98 -17.92 -5.58
CA MET A 136 -24.39 -16.78 -6.27
C MET A 136 -22.91 -16.63 -5.94
N GLU A 137 -22.56 -16.66 -4.65
CA GLU A 137 -21.17 -16.49 -4.21
C GLU A 137 -20.26 -17.61 -4.72
N VAL A 138 -20.70 -18.88 -4.65
CA VAL A 138 -19.91 -20.01 -5.18
C VAL A 138 -19.73 -19.91 -6.68
N LYS A 139 -20.76 -19.51 -7.42
CA LYS A 139 -20.66 -19.32 -8.87
C LYS A 139 -19.67 -18.22 -9.20
N GLN A 140 -19.83 -17.04 -8.63
CA GLN A 140 -18.94 -15.90 -8.87
C GLN A 140 -17.49 -16.23 -8.49
N LEU A 141 -17.30 -16.86 -7.34
CA LEU A 141 -15.97 -17.25 -6.89
C LEU A 141 -15.27 -18.16 -7.92
N LYS A 142 -15.99 -19.17 -8.44
CA LYS A 142 -15.48 -20.03 -9.51
C LYS A 142 -15.16 -19.24 -10.77
N ASP A 143 -16.12 -18.45 -11.24
CA ASP A 143 -15.99 -17.69 -12.49
C ASP A 143 -14.79 -16.76 -12.43
N LYS A 144 -14.66 -16.00 -11.33
CA LYS A 144 -13.55 -15.04 -11.13
C LYS A 144 -12.19 -15.72 -10.98
N VAL A 145 -12.11 -16.82 -10.23
CA VAL A 145 -10.85 -17.54 -10.09
C VAL A 145 -10.41 -18.10 -11.45
N TYR A 146 -11.27 -18.75 -12.20
CA TYR A 146 -10.91 -19.37 -13.48
C TYR A 146 -10.72 -18.37 -14.63
N GLN A 147 -11.45 -17.27 -14.65
CA GLN A 147 -11.40 -16.30 -15.75
C GLN A 147 -10.38 -15.18 -15.52
N ASP A 148 -10.20 -14.74 -14.26
CA ASP A 148 -9.38 -13.59 -13.95
C ASP A 148 -8.09 -13.93 -13.19
N VAL A 149 -8.16 -14.78 -12.14
CA VAL A 149 -7.00 -15.04 -11.27
C VAL A 149 -6.00 -15.98 -11.93
N LEU A 150 -6.45 -17.19 -12.26
CA LEU A 150 -5.56 -18.23 -12.77
C LEU A 150 -4.91 -17.90 -14.11
N PRO A 151 -5.60 -17.33 -15.11
CA PRO A 151 -4.96 -16.93 -16.36
C PRO A 151 -3.86 -15.90 -16.15
N ARG A 152 -4.12 -14.87 -15.33
CA ARG A 152 -3.10 -13.84 -15.06
C ARG A 152 -1.89 -14.38 -14.31
N PHE A 153 -2.11 -15.30 -13.36
CA PHE A 153 -1.01 -15.93 -12.64
C PHE A 153 -0.16 -16.81 -13.56
N LYS A 154 -0.79 -17.54 -14.48
CA LYS A 154 -0.12 -18.42 -15.45
C LYS A 154 0.73 -17.68 -16.49
N ASP A 155 0.49 -16.38 -16.70
CA ASP A 155 1.33 -15.55 -17.57
C ASP A 155 2.79 -15.41 -17.09
N GLY A 156 3.13 -15.99 -15.92
CA GLY A 156 4.50 -16.06 -15.38
C GLY A 156 5.08 -14.75 -14.88
N LYS A 157 4.24 -13.71 -14.73
CA LYS A 157 4.65 -12.37 -14.28
C LYS A 157 4.68 -12.22 -12.76
N TYR A 158 4.17 -13.21 -12.03
CA TYR A 158 3.97 -13.12 -10.58
C TYR A 158 4.65 -14.28 -9.85
N ASP A 159 5.36 -13.94 -8.77
CA ASP A 159 5.96 -14.93 -7.88
C ASP A 159 4.89 -15.63 -7.00
N CYS A 160 3.88 -14.87 -6.58
CA CYS A 160 2.79 -15.42 -5.76
C CYS A 160 1.48 -14.67 -5.94
N ILE A 161 0.41 -15.27 -5.43
CA ILE A 161 -0.90 -14.64 -5.22
C ILE A 161 -0.92 -14.12 -3.78
N SER A 162 -1.17 -12.82 -3.60
CA SER A 162 -1.40 -12.22 -2.28
C SER A 162 -2.89 -12.13 -2.02
N LEU A 163 -3.41 -13.04 -1.18
CA LEU A 163 -4.84 -13.22 -0.94
C LEU A 163 -5.30 -12.49 0.32
N PHE A 164 -6.28 -11.62 0.14
CA PHE A 164 -7.01 -10.94 1.20
C PHE A 164 -8.48 -11.37 1.15
N ALA A 165 -8.92 -12.18 2.11
CA ALA A 165 -10.25 -12.76 2.07
C ALA A 165 -10.99 -12.56 3.40
N LEU A 166 -12.18 -11.94 3.32
CA LEU A 166 -13.13 -11.77 4.41
C LEU A 166 -14.50 -12.26 3.96
N ALA A 167 -14.84 -13.49 4.30
CA ALA A 167 -16.06 -14.14 3.88
C ALA A 167 -16.45 -15.25 4.89
N PRO A 168 -17.68 -15.77 4.84
CA PRO A 168 -18.07 -16.95 5.61
C PRO A 168 -17.14 -18.13 5.37
N GLN A 169 -16.82 -18.89 6.41
CA GLN A 169 -15.84 -19.99 6.37
C GLN A 169 -16.05 -21.00 5.22
N PRO A 170 -17.28 -21.45 4.89
CA PRO A 170 -17.47 -22.37 3.76
C PRO A 170 -16.98 -21.81 2.42
N LEU A 171 -17.11 -20.49 2.21
CA LEU A 171 -16.62 -19.82 1.00
C LEU A 171 -15.11 -19.70 0.98
N LEU A 172 -14.47 -19.47 2.15
CA LEU A 172 -13.01 -19.46 2.27
C LEU A 172 -12.41 -20.84 2.00
N VAL A 173 -13.04 -21.90 2.53
CA VAL A 173 -12.65 -23.30 2.21
C VAL A 173 -12.81 -23.56 0.71
N LYS A 174 -13.92 -23.12 0.11
CA LYS A 174 -14.13 -23.23 -1.34
C LYS A 174 -13.09 -22.50 -2.15
N LEU A 175 -12.73 -21.28 -1.76
CA LEU A 175 -11.65 -20.51 -2.39
C LEU A 175 -10.31 -21.26 -2.33
N GLY A 176 -9.96 -21.82 -1.17
CA GLY A 176 -8.78 -22.66 -1.00
C GLY A 176 -8.75 -23.85 -1.94
N THR A 177 -9.89 -24.55 -2.13
CA THR A 177 -9.97 -25.68 -3.08
C THR A 177 -9.82 -25.25 -4.54
N LEU A 178 -10.19 -24.03 -4.91
CA LEU A 178 -10.04 -23.50 -6.27
C LEU A 178 -8.62 -23.06 -6.57
N LEU A 179 -7.93 -22.47 -5.58
CA LEU A 179 -6.55 -22.06 -5.71
C LEU A 179 -5.58 -23.24 -5.58
N ASN A 180 -5.97 -24.30 -4.87
CA ASN A 180 -5.20 -25.52 -4.54
C ASN A 180 -3.75 -25.25 -4.10
N ASP A 181 -2.94 -26.29 -3.95
CA ASP A 181 -1.54 -26.24 -3.53
C ASP A 181 -0.53 -26.10 -4.67
N VAL A 182 -1.01 -26.06 -5.92
CA VAL A 182 -0.18 -25.83 -7.11
C VAL A 182 0.28 -24.37 -7.20
N TYR A 183 -0.53 -23.44 -6.68
CA TYR A 183 -0.25 -22.01 -6.75
C TYR A 183 0.35 -21.51 -5.43
N LYS A 184 1.43 -20.75 -5.54
CA LYS A 184 2.03 -20.10 -4.37
C LYS A 184 1.10 -18.97 -3.89
N VAL A 185 0.38 -19.22 -2.81
CA VAL A 185 -0.57 -18.27 -2.22
C VAL A 185 -0.08 -17.83 -0.85
N LYS A 186 0.04 -16.52 -0.64
CA LYS A 186 0.22 -15.90 0.68
C LYS A 186 -1.12 -15.33 1.14
N VAL A 187 -1.58 -15.75 2.31
CA VAL A 187 -2.84 -15.27 2.91
C VAL A 187 -2.51 -14.18 3.93
N TYR A 188 -3.19 -13.06 3.81
CA TYR A 188 -3.08 -11.92 4.71
C TYR A 188 -4.35 -11.79 5.53
N GLN A 189 -4.18 -11.53 6.83
CA GLN A 189 -5.28 -11.26 7.77
C GLN A 189 -5.29 -9.76 8.11
N LYS A 190 -6.49 -9.24 8.39
CA LYS A 190 -6.69 -7.88 8.88
C LYS A 190 -6.73 -7.87 10.40
#